data_ab6b67a5ef90e6fff0215546ef9aca14
#
_entry.id   ab6b67a5ef90e6fff0215546ef9aca14
#
_cell.length_a   1.000
_cell.length_b   1.000
_cell.length_c   1.000
_cell.angle_alpha   90.00
_cell.angle_beta   90.00
_cell.angle_gamma   90.00
#
_symmetry.space_group_name_H-M   'P 1'
#
loop_
_entity.id
_entity.type
_entity.pdbx_description
1 polymer ?
#
loop_
_entity_poly.entity_id
_entity_poly.type
_entity_poly.pdbx_seq_one_letter_code
_entity_poly.pdbx_strand_id
1 'polypeptide(L)'
;MRWLLLTACLFLIAAVAISPFALDAFTGLDSEWQRRSTVGQTYGAMSALLAALALGGVAVSVFLQRQESRASRAFAFRAIHIDLLKMAMDDFELRSCMTISALGEVASRQHLYCNLLFSFWETRYALGELHDEEITGLAAQLLGTAPGYRFWTNEREYRFKYVGSPQGMRFRRAFDDEYRRFSEPIPEQNAAEESD
;
A
#
# COMPACT_ATOMS: atom_id res chain seq x y z
N MET A 1 1.18 7.30 23.05
CA MET A 1 2.51 6.69 23.11
C MET A 1 3.57 7.42 22.26
N ARG A 2 3.28 7.84 21.00
CA ARG A 2 4.24 8.57 20.14
C ARG A 2 4.64 9.94 20.69
N TRP A 3 3.70 10.70 21.21
CA TRP A 3 3.92 12.03 21.80
C TRP A 3 4.75 11.97 23.10
N LEU A 4 4.53 10.95 23.93
CA LEU A 4 5.32 10.72 25.14
C LEU A 4 6.79 10.41 24.85
N LEU A 5 7.08 9.65 23.80
CA LEU A 5 8.47 9.39 23.40
C LEU A 5 9.13 10.64 22.81
N LEU A 6 8.41 11.44 22.03
CA LEU A 6 8.94 12.70 21.49
C LEU A 6 9.21 13.73 22.61
N THR A 7 8.31 13.85 23.59
CA THR A 7 8.51 14.77 24.73
C THR A 7 9.65 14.30 25.64
N ALA A 8 9.80 12.99 25.87
CA ALA A 8 10.93 12.44 26.62
C ALA A 8 12.27 12.67 25.92
N CYS A 9 12.36 12.46 24.60
CA CYS A 9 13.55 12.78 23.81
C CYS A 9 13.89 14.27 23.86
N LEU A 10 12.89 15.14 23.70
CA LEU A 10 13.10 16.59 23.73
C LEU A 10 13.59 17.03 25.12
N PHE A 11 13.03 16.47 26.18
CA PHE A 11 13.46 16.75 27.54
C PHE A 11 14.89 16.29 27.81
N LEU A 12 15.28 15.12 27.31
CA LEU A 12 16.64 14.58 27.45
C LEU A 12 17.67 15.44 26.70
N ILE A 13 17.34 15.89 25.49
CA ILE A 13 18.18 16.80 24.69
C ILE A 13 18.33 18.15 25.41
N ALA A 14 17.26 18.70 25.96
CA ALA A 14 17.28 19.95 26.71
C ALA A 14 18.11 19.81 28.01
N ALA A 15 17.98 18.72 28.74
CA ALA A 15 18.76 18.43 29.95
C ALA A 15 20.26 18.34 29.66
N VAL A 16 20.66 17.67 28.56
CA VAL A 16 22.06 17.58 28.11
C VAL A 16 22.58 18.95 27.67
N ALA A 17 21.78 19.76 26.98
CA ALA A 17 22.18 21.09 26.52
C ALA A 17 22.36 22.09 27.67
N ILE A 18 21.58 21.95 28.75
CA ILE A 18 21.63 22.83 29.94
C ILE A 18 22.73 22.40 30.94
N SER A 19 23.11 21.10 30.91
CA SER A 19 24.09 20.53 31.85
C SER A 19 25.40 21.29 31.98
N PRO A 20 26.07 21.79 30.91
CA PRO A 20 27.30 22.55 31.06
C PRO A 20 27.13 23.90 31.78
N PHE A 21 25.97 24.55 31.57
CA PHE A 21 25.65 25.82 32.25
C PHE A 21 25.35 25.61 33.73
N ALA A 22 24.73 24.51 34.09
CA ALA A 22 24.46 24.14 35.48
C ALA A 22 25.76 23.79 36.22
N LEU A 23 26.69 23.08 35.58
CA LEU A 23 27.99 22.79 36.16
C LEU A 23 28.88 24.02 36.36
N ASP A 24 28.85 24.99 35.46
CA ASP A 24 29.61 26.24 35.56
C ASP A 24 29.14 27.12 36.73
N ALA A 25 27.84 27.05 37.07
CA ALA A 25 27.24 27.74 38.19
C ALA A 25 27.64 27.15 39.59
N PHE A 26 28.05 25.89 39.63
CA PHE A 26 28.40 25.18 40.88
C PHE A 26 29.91 25.06 41.14
N THR A 27 30.79 25.27 40.14
CA THR A 27 32.23 25.12 40.27
C THR A 27 32.92 26.49 40.25
N GLY A 28 33.10 27.08 41.46
CA GLY A 28 33.95 28.26 41.64
C GLY A 28 35.44 27.88 41.58
N LEU A 29 36.13 28.53 40.63
CA LEU A 29 37.52 28.99 40.61
C LEU A 29 38.63 28.07 41.15
N ASP A 30 39.22 27.27 40.24
CA ASP A 30 40.67 26.99 40.28
C ASP A 30 41.19 26.74 38.84
N SER A 31 42.30 27.37 38.47
CA SER A 31 42.79 27.44 37.08
C SER A 31 43.21 26.10 36.44
N GLU A 32 43.55 25.11 37.23
CA GLU A 32 43.80 23.72 36.74
C GLU A 32 42.52 22.97 36.43
N TRP A 33 41.43 23.20 37.15
CA TRP A 33 40.12 22.67 36.88
C TRP A 33 39.54 23.22 35.58
N GLN A 34 39.79 24.48 35.25
CA GLN A 34 39.35 25.09 33.98
C GLN A 34 39.96 24.38 32.76
N ARG A 35 41.22 23.99 32.78
CA ARG A 35 41.85 23.23 31.67
C ARG A 35 41.24 21.84 31.50
N ARG A 36 40.99 21.12 32.57
CA ARG A 36 40.37 19.80 32.55
C ARG A 36 38.88 19.88 32.16
N SER A 37 38.17 20.90 32.58
CA SER A 37 36.77 21.13 32.23
C SER A 37 36.60 21.45 30.74
N THR A 38 37.51 22.23 30.12
CA THR A 38 37.47 22.57 28.70
C THR A 38 37.62 21.33 27.81
N VAL A 39 38.52 20.40 28.17
CA VAL A 39 38.68 19.13 27.48
C VAL A 39 37.43 18.26 27.67
N GLY A 40 36.90 18.16 28.89
CA GLY A 40 35.69 17.43 29.20
C GLY A 40 34.45 17.95 28.46
N GLN A 41 34.30 19.29 28.36
CA GLN A 41 33.22 19.92 27.63
C GLN A 41 33.29 19.63 26.11
N THR A 42 34.50 19.69 25.52
CA THR A 42 34.69 19.38 24.09
C THR A 42 34.32 17.92 23.77
N TYR A 43 34.78 16.96 24.58
CA TYR A 43 34.44 15.57 24.42
C TYR A 43 32.96 15.28 24.71
N GLY A 44 32.39 15.97 25.72
CA GLY A 44 30.97 15.88 26.06
C GLY A 44 30.06 16.36 24.93
N ALA A 45 30.39 17.49 24.33
CA ALA A 45 29.64 18.06 23.20
C ALA A 45 29.69 17.11 21.97
N MET A 46 30.87 16.59 21.64
CA MET A 46 31.00 15.61 20.53
C MET A 46 30.27 14.32 20.80
N SER A 47 30.33 13.80 22.02
CA SER A 47 29.59 12.61 22.42
C SER A 47 28.07 12.81 22.35
N ALA A 48 27.57 13.98 22.76
CA ALA A 48 26.16 14.33 22.68
C ALA A 48 25.70 14.42 21.21
N LEU A 49 26.51 14.98 20.32
CA LEU A 49 26.23 15.08 18.89
C LEU A 49 26.16 13.68 18.25
N LEU A 50 27.14 12.81 18.55
CA LEU A 50 27.16 11.43 18.08
C LEU A 50 25.96 10.63 18.60
N ALA A 51 25.59 10.81 19.87
CA ALA A 51 24.41 10.16 20.46
C ALA A 51 23.12 10.64 19.79
N ALA A 52 22.99 11.94 19.50
CA ALA A 52 21.85 12.50 18.80
C ALA A 52 21.73 11.96 17.37
N LEU A 53 22.84 11.86 16.64
CA LEU A 53 22.88 11.27 15.30
C LEU A 53 22.52 9.77 15.33
N ALA A 54 23.04 9.02 16.30
CA ALA A 54 22.71 7.61 16.47
C ALA A 54 21.22 7.41 16.77
N LEU A 55 20.64 8.23 17.65
CA LEU A 55 19.22 8.19 17.99
C LEU A 55 18.36 8.56 16.77
N GLY A 56 18.77 9.57 15.99
CA GLY A 56 18.14 9.95 14.74
C GLY A 56 18.13 8.78 13.73
N GLY A 57 19.27 8.11 13.57
CA GLY A 57 19.38 6.92 12.71
C GLY A 57 18.45 5.78 13.14
N VAL A 58 18.37 5.51 14.43
CA VAL A 58 17.43 4.51 14.97
C VAL A 58 15.98 4.91 14.72
N ALA A 59 15.63 6.18 14.91
CA ALA A 59 14.27 6.68 14.66
C ALA A 59 13.85 6.51 13.19
N VAL A 60 14.73 6.85 12.25
CA VAL A 60 14.52 6.63 10.80
C VAL A 60 14.39 5.14 10.49
N SER A 61 15.27 4.30 11.02
CA SER A 61 15.21 2.85 10.84
C SER A 61 13.88 2.25 11.31
N VAL A 62 13.42 2.62 12.50
CA VAL A 62 12.12 2.18 13.04
C VAL A 62 10.95 2.66 12.18
N PHE A 63 11.04 3.86 11.64
CA PHE A 63 10.01 4.38 10.75
C PHE A 63 9.91 3.56 9.46
N LEU A 64 11.03 3.29 8.80
CA LEU A 64 11.10 2.47 7.59
C LEU A 64 10.63 1.04 7.85
N GLN A 65 11.07 0.40 8.94
CA GLN A 65 10.61 -0.93 9.34
C GLN A 65 9.09 -1.00 9.56
N ARG A 66 8.49 0.05 10.13
CA ARG A 66 7.04 0.11 10.30
C ARG A 66 6.29 0.21 8.98
N GLN A 67 6.83 0.95 8.03
CA GLN A 67 6.24 1.06 6.70
C GLN A 67 6.31 -0.28 5.98
N GLU A 68 7.45 -0.95 5.99
CA GLU A 68 7.67 -2.27 5.42
C GLU A 68 6.78 -3.35 6.06
N SER A 69 6.69 -3.35 7.40
CA SER A 69 5.81 -4.28 8.13
C SER A 69 4.33 -4.13 7.76
N ARG A 70 3.85 -2.92 7.49
CA ARG A 70 2.47 -2.69 7.05
C ARG A 70 2.23 -3.26 5.65
N ALA A 71 3.16 -3.02 4.73
CA ALA A 71 3.10 -3.57 3.38
C ALA A 71 3.12 -5.10 3.44
N SER A 72 4.05 -5.70 4.18
CA SER A 72 4.17 -7.14 4.35
C SER A 72 2.89 -7.80 4.89
N ARG A 73 2.24 -7.19 5.89
CA ARG A 73 0.95 -7.68 6.40
C ARG A 73 -0.15 -7.63 5.35
N ALA A 74 -0.23 -6.56 4.56
CA ALA A 74 -1.22 -6.46 3.49
C ALA A 74 -1.01 -7.55 2.44
N PHE A 75 0.23 -7.87 2.09
CA PHE A 75 0.56 -8.99 1.20
C PHE A 75 0.17 -10.34 1.80
N ALA A 76 0.46 -10.56 3.09
CA ALA A 76 0.10 -11.81 3.76
C ALA A 76 -1.42 -12.04 3.76
N PHE A 77 -2.23 -11.03 4.06
CA PHE A 77 -3.70 -11.15 3.98
C PHE A 77 -4.19 -11.45 2.56
N ARG A 78 -3.56 -10.85 1.54
CA ARG A 78 -3.92 -11.14 0.14
C ARG A 78 -3.53 -12.56 -0.27
N ALA A 79 -2.38 -13.05 0.16
CA ALA A 79 -1.97 -14.42 -0.09
C ALA A 79 -2.99 -15.41 0.50
N ILE A 80 -3.42 -15.21 1.74
CA ILE A 80 -4.46 -16.03 2.38
C ILE A 80 -5.77 -15.96 1.58
N HIS A 81 -6.18 -14.77 1.15
CA HIS A 81 -7.39 -14.61 0.35
C HIS A 81 -7.32 -15.37 -0.99
N ILE A 82 -6.18 -15.31 -1.66
CA ILE A 82 -5.93 -16.06 -2.90
C ILE A 82 -6.01 -17.58 -2.64
N ASP A 83 -5.42 -18.06 -1.55
CA ASP A 83 -5.45 -19.48 -1.22
C ASP A 83 -6.88 -19.95 -0.89
N LEU A 84 -7.67 -19.16 -0.17
CA LEU A 84 -9.09 -19.46 0.07
C LEU A 84 -9.90 -19.53 -1.23
N LEU A 85 -9.65 -18.63 -2.17
CA LEU A 85 -10.32 -18.66 -3.47
C LEU A 85 -9.89 -19.87 -4.32
N LYS A 86 -8.61 -20.26 -4.28
CA LYS A 86 -8.14 -21.48 -4.93
C LYS A 86 -8.82 -22.73 -4.36
N MET A 87 -8.91 -22.83 -3.02
CA MET A 87 -9.63 -23.92 -2.37
C MET A 87 -11.08 -23.98 -2.83
N ALA A 88 -11.79 -22.86 -2.92
CA ALA A 88 -13.16 -22.80 -3.42
C ALA A 88 -13.27 -23.11 -4.92
N MET A 89 -12.22 -22.93 -5.72
CA MET A 89 -12.18 -23.32 -7.12
C MET A 89 -12.07 -24.85 -7.29
N ASP A 90 -11.33 -25.49 -6.40
CA ASP A 90 -11.05 -26.92 -6.48
C ASP A 90 -12.15 -27.76 -5.81
N ASP A 91 -12.81 -27.24 -4.78
CA ASP A 91 -13.81 -27.93 -3.98
C ASP A 91 -15.20 -27.29 -4.13
N PHE A 92 -16.17 -28.12 -4.56
CA PHE A 92 -17.56 -27.68 -4.75
C PHE A 92 -18.25 -27.34 -3.42
N GLU A 93 -17.98 -28.08 -2.36
CA GLU A 93 -18.62 -27.87 -1.05
C GLU A 93 -18.17 -26.52 -0.47
N LEU A 94 -16.88 -26.20 -0.56
CA LEU A 94 -16.34 -24.90 -0.14
C LEU A 94 -16.89 -23.74 -0.98
N ARG A 95 -17.07 -23.98 -2.29
CA ARG A 95 -17.66 -23.00 -3.21
C ARG A 95 -19.12 -22.71 -2.89
N SER A 96 -19.85 -23.70 -2.39
CA SER A 96 -21.26 -23.54 -2.01
C SER A 96 -21.46 -22.55 -0.84
N CYS A 97 -20.40 -22.28 -0.06
CA CYS A 97 -20.40 -21.25 0.97
C CYS A 97 -20.37 -19.82 0.41
N MET A 98 -20.18 -19.66 -0.91
CA MET A 98 -20.14 -18.36 -1.58
C MET A 98 -21.43 -18.12 -2.38
N THR A 99 -21.88 -16.87 -2.42
CA THR A 99 -23.12 -16.47 -3.16
C THR A 99 -23.07 -16.80 -4.65
N ILE A 100 -21.85 -16.92 -5.23
CA ILE A 100 -21.64 -17.24 -6.65
C ILE A 100 -22.00 -18.69 -7.02
N SER A 101 -22.24 -19.56 -6.05
CA SER A 101 -22.61 -20.96 -6.30
C SER A 101 -23.88 -21.10 -7.14
N ALA A 102 -24.78 -20.11 -7.10
CA ALA A 102 -25.99 -20.05 -7.92
C ALA A 102 -25.72 -19.98 -9.43
N LEU A 103 -24.50 -19.64 -9.86
CA LEU A 103 -24.13 -19.57 -11.29
C LEU A 103 -23.88 -20.94 -11.93
N GLY A 104 -23.86 -22.02 -11.15
CA GLY A 104 -23.45 -23.35 -11.60
C GLY A 104 -21.94 -23.55 -11.54
N GLU A 105 -21.49 -24.79 -11.64
CA GLU A 105 -20.11 -25.19 -11.34
C GLU A 105 -19.07 -24.50 -12.22
N VAL A 106 -19.20 -24.60 -13.52
CA VAL A 106 -18.22 -24.02 -14.47
C VAL A 106 -18.21 -22.51 -14.41
N ALA A 107 -19.37 -21.87 -14.38
CA ALA A 107 -19.48 -20.43 -14.35
C ALA A 107 -18.94 -19.85 -13.03
N SER A 108 -19.15 -20.55 -11.91
CA SER A 108 -18.60 -20.14 -10.60
C SER A 108 -17.07 -20.21 -10.57
N ARG A 109 -16.47 -21.26 -11.12
CA ARG A 109 -15.00 -21.39 -11.23
C ARG A 109 -14.41 -20.28 -12.12
N GLN A 110 -15.05 -20.01 -13.26
CA GLN A 110 -14.64 -18.93 -14.16
C GLN A 110 -14.74 -17.56 -13.47
N HIS A 111 -15.82 -17.32 -12.74
CA HIS A 111 -16.02 -16.08 -11.99
C HIS A 111 -14.91 -15.87 -10.94
N LEU A 112 -14.60 -16.90 -10.15
CA LEU A 112 -13.52 -16.86 -9.16
C LEU A 112 -12.17 -16.59 -9.81
N TYR A 113 -11.88 -17.20 -10.94
CA TYR A 113 -10.65 -16.99 -11.68
C TYR A 113 -10.53 -15.55 -12.20
N CYS A 114 -11.59 -15.01 -12.80
CA CYS A 114 -11.64 -13.61 -13.23
C CYS A 114 -11.45 -12.65 -12.05
N ASN A 115 -12.06 -12.98 -10.89
CA ASN A 115 -11.88 -12.19 -9.67
C ASN A 115 -10.43 -12.19 -9.17
N LEU A 116 -9.74 -13.35 -9.25
CA LEU A 116 -8.32 -13.45 -8.91
C LEU A 116 -7.44 -12.61 -9.83
N LEU A 117 -7.65 -12.72 -11.15
CA LEU A 117 -6.91 -11.91 -12.14
C LEU A 117 -7.11 -10.43 -11.91
N PHE A 118 -8.35 -9.99 -11.77
CA PHE A 118 -8.68 -8.60 -11.52
C PHE A 118 -8.01 -8.08 -10.23
N SER A 119 -8.13 -8.84 -9.13
CA SER A 119 -7.53 -8.48 -7.84
C SER A 119 -6.00 -8.46 -7.89
N PHE A 120 -5.39 -9.33 -8.68
CA PHE A 120 -3.95 -9.34 -8.91
C PHE A 120 -3.50 -8.08 -9.66
N TRP A 121 -4.17 -7.70 -10.74
CA TRP A 121 -3.86 -6.48 -11.49
C TRP A 121 -4.12 -5.21 -10.69
N GLU A 122 -5.24 -5.13 -9.97
CA GLU A 122 -5.54 -4.01 -9.07
C GLU A 122 -4.44 -3.83 -8.01
N THR A 123 -3.89 -4.96 -7.52
CA THR A 123 -2.78 -4.94 -6.56
C THR A 123 -1.50 -4.41 -7.19
N ARG A 124 -1.11 -4.90 -8.37
CA ARG A 124 0.08 -4.44 -9.08
C ARG A 124 -0.01 -2.95 -9.40
N TYR A 125 -1.19 -2.49 -9.81
CA TYR A 125 -1.42 -1.07 -10.05
C TYR A 125 -1.28 -0.23 -8.77
N ALA A 126 -1.85 -0.69 -7.65
CA ALA A 126 -1.72 0.00 -6.37
C ALA A 126 -0.27 0.08 -5.86
N LEU A 127 0.60 -0.85 -6.29
CA LEU A 127 2.03 -0.87 -5.99
C LEU A 127 2.87 -0.04 -6.97
N GLY A 128 2.28 0.49 -8.05
CA GLY A 128 2.99 1.20 -9.11
C GLY A 128 3.77 0.28 -10.06
N GLU A 129 3.47 -1.02 -10.08
CA GLU A 129 4.07 -2.02 -10.96
C GLU A 129 3.31 -2.16 -12.28
N LEU A 130 2.14 -1.54 -12.41
CA LEU A 130 1.29 -1.53 -13.59
C LEU A 130 0.94 -0.09 -13.93
N HIS A 131 1.02 0.29 -15.20
CA HIS A 131 0.77 1.64 -15.69
C HIS A 131 -0.61 1.73 -16.38
N ASP A 132 -1.14 2.94 -16.52
CA ASP A 132 -2.47 3.19 -17.08
C ASP A 132 -2.66 2.60 -18.49
N GLU A 133 -1.62 2.65 -19.31
CA GLU A 133 -1.62 2.11 -20.69
C GLU A 133 -1.81 0.58 -20.70
N GLU A 134 -1.24 -0.13 -19.73
CA GLU A 134 -1.33 -1.58 -19.63
C GLU A 134 -2.72 -2.04 -19.17
N ILE A 135 -3.43 -1.21 -18.38
CA ILE A 135 -4.78 -1.55 -17.89
C ILE A 135 -5.74 -1.76 -19.05
N THR A 136 -5.72 -0.89 -20.03
CA THR A 136 -6.59 -0.97 -21.21
C THR A 136 -6.41 -2.31 -21.94
N GLY A 137 -5.16 -2.73 -22.16
CA GLY A 137 -4.85 -4.02 -22.77
C GLY A 137 -5.32 -5.23 -21.95
N LEU A 138 -5.09 -5.21 -20.64
CA LEU A 138 -5.52 -6.27 -19.74
C LEU A 138 -7.04 -6.34 -19.62
N ALA A 139 -7.70 -5.18 -19.55
CA ALA A 139 -9.16 -5.07 -19.54
C ALA A 139 -9.76 -5.62 -20.84
N ALA A 140 -9.25 -5.21 -22.01
CA ALA A 140 -9.70 -5.71 -23.30
C ALA A 140 -9.52 -7.23 -23.41
N GLN A 141 -8.39 -7.77 -22.95
CA GLN A 141 -8.14 -9.21 -22.94
C GLN A 141 -9.15 -9.97 -22.09
N LEU A 142 -9.49 -9.50 -20.90
CA LEU A 142 -10.45 -10.16 -20.03
C LEU A 142 -11.88 -9.97 -20.54
N LEU A 143 -12.27 -8.75 -20.86
CA LEU A 143 -13.63 -8.39 -21.31
C LEU A 143 -13.97 -8.96 -22.68
N GLY A 144 -12.98 -9.22 -23.53
CA GLY A 144 -13.15 -9.95 -24.80
C GLY A 144 -13.56 -11.41 -24.65
N THR A 145 -13.57 -11.94 -23.43
CA THR A 145 -14.05 -13.28 -23.15
C THR A 145 -15.47 -13.27 -22.53
N ALA A 146 -16.32 -14.22 -22.88
CA ALA A 146 -17.65 -14.31 -22.30
C ALA A 146 -17.67 -14.46 -20.75
N PRO A 147 -16.75 -15.23 -20.12
CA PRO A 147 -16.64 -15.26 -18.66
C PRO A 147 -16.20 -13.92 -18.06
N GLY A 148 -15.22 -13.24 -18.65
CA GLY A 148 -14.71 -11.96 -18.15
C GLY A 148 -15.74 -10.83 -18.27
N TYR A 149 -16.45 -10.77 -19.39
CA TYR A 149 -17.54 -9.81 -19.58
C TYR A 149 -18.66 -10.01 -18.54
N ARG A 150 -19.12 -11.26 -18.33
CA ARG A 150 -20.13 -11.59 -17.31
C ARG A 150 -19.63 -11.27 -15.90
N PHE A 151 -18.38 -11.58 -15.60
CA PHE A 151 -17.76 -11.26 -14.33
C PHE A 151 -17.88 -9.76 -14.04
N TRP A 152 -17.45 -8.90 -14.97
CA TRP A 152 -17.47 -7.46 -14.73
C TRP A 152 -18.90 -6.91 -14.66
N THR A 153 -19.79 -7.37 -15.52
CA THR A 153 -21.22 -7.01 -15.49
C THR A 153 -21.84 -7.25 -14.11
N ASN A 154 -21.51 -8.35 -13.46
CA ASN A 154 -22.07 -8.73 -12.16
C ASN A 154 -21.38 -8.00 -10.99
N GLU A 155 -20.07 -7.73 -11.11
CA GLU A 155 -19.26 -7.21 -10.01
C GLU A 155 -19.12 -5.68 -9.98
N ARG A 156 -19.30 -5.01 -11.12
CA ARG A 156 -19.00 -3.59 -11.26
C ARG A 156 -19.71 -2.71 -10.22
N GLU A 157 -21.00 -2.92 -10.02
CA GLU A 157 -21.79 -2.13 -9.08
C GLU A 157 -21.27 -2.29 -7.64
N TYR A 158 -21.05 -3.53 -7.22
CA TYR A 158 -20.50 -3.83 -5.91
C TYR A 158 -19.13 -3.19 -5.68
N ARG A 159 -18.24 -3.25 -6.68
CA ARG A 159 -16.89 -2.70 -6.59
C ARG A 159 -16.84 -1.19 -6.52
N PHE A 160 -17.80 -0.49 -7.11
CA PHE A 160 -17.92 0.97 -6.99
C PHE A 160 -18.64 1.41 -5.71
N LYS A 161 -19.47 0.55 -5.13
CA LYS A 161 -20.16 0.83 -3.87
C LYS A 161 -19.21 0.90 -2.67
N TYR A 162 -18.17 0.08 -2.67
CA TYR A 162 -17.19 0.05 -1.58
C TYR A 162 -15.96 0.87 -1.95
N VAL A 163 -15.76 1.97 -1.21
CA VAL A 163 -14.64 2.89 -1.42
C VAL A 163 -13.34 2.19 -1.05
N GLY A 164 -12.49 1.94 -2.05
CA GLY A 164 -11.13 1.44 -1.89
C GLY A 164 -10.10 2.56 -1.80
N SER A 165 -8.82 2.22 -2.00
CA SER A 165 -7.77 3.22 -2.13
C SER A 165 -7.99 4.11 -3.37
N PRO A 166 -7.48 5.36 -3.39
CA PRO A 166 -7.57 6.22 -4.57
C PRO A 166 -7.00 5.56 -5.83
N GLN A 167 -5.92 4.79 -5.70
CA GLN A 167 -5.31 4.02 -6.80
C GLN A 167 -6.25 2.91 -7.28
N GLY A 168 -6.84 2.14 -6.38
CA GLY A 168 -7.82 1.11 -6.74
C GLY A 168 -9.03 1.67 -7.47
N MET A 169 -9.50 2.86 -7.08
CA MET A 169 -10.59 3.54 -7.79
C MET A 169 -10.20 4.00 -9.20
N ARG A 170 -8.96 4.45 -9.41
CA ARG A 170 -8.46 4.78 -10.75
C ARG A 170 -8.41 3.53 -11.64
N PHE A 171 -7.85 2.44 -11.12
CA PHE A 171 -7.82 1.16 -11.82
C PHE A 171 -9.22 0.69 -12.24
N ARG A 172 -10.19 0.70 -11.31
CA ARG A 172 -11.57 0.29 -11.59
C ARG A 172 -12.25 1.16 -12.65
N ARG A 173 -12.00 2.47 -12.63
CA ARG A 173 -12.53 3.40 -13.65
C ARG A 173 -11.94 3.09 -15.02
N ALA A 174 -10.63 2.97 -15.15
CA ALA A 174 -9.99 2.63 -16.41
C ALA A 174 -10.51 1.30 -16.98
N PHE A 175 -10.72 0.29 -16.11
CA PHE A 175 -11.30 -0.99 -16.49
C PHE A 175 -12.78 -0.85 -16.92
N ASP A 176 -13.57 -0.03 -16.24
CA ASP A 176 -14.98 0.22 -16.57
C ASP A 176 -15.14 1.04 -17.86
N ASP A 177 -14.23 1.95 -18.14
CA ASP A 177 -14.21 2.71 -19.38
C ASP A 177 -14.01 1.78 -20.58
N GLU A 178 -13.15 0.77 -20.45
CA GLU A 178 -12.99 -0.26 -21.48
C GLU A 178 -14.24 -1.14 -21.62
N TYR A 179 -14.86 -1.54 -20.50
CA TYR A 179 -16.12 -2.28 -20.52
C TYR A 179 -17.23 -1.52 -21.27
N ARG A 180 -17.33 -0.20 -21.10
CA ARG A 180 -18.31 0.62 -21.82
C ARG A 180 -18.07 0.59 -23.32
N ARG A 181 -16.81 0.63 -23.76
CA ARG A 181 -16.45 0.50 -25.17
C ARG A 181 -16.91 -0.83 -25.79
N PHE A 182 -16.78 -1.93 -25.02
CA PHE A 182 -17.31 -3.23 -25.45
C PHE A 182 -18.84 -3.30 -25.45
N SER A 183 -19.50 -2.45 -24.67
CA SER A 183 -20.97 -2.42 -24.54
C SER A 183 -21.64 -1.45 -25.51
N GLU A 184 -20.90 -0.51 -26.11
CA GLU A 184 -21.39 0.39 -27.13
C GLU A 184 -21.64 -0.39 -28.42
N PRO A 185 -22.83 -0.30 -29.06
CA PRO A 185 -23.04 -0.87 -30.37
C PRO A 185 -22.08 -0.20 -31.36
N ILE A 186 -21.38 -1.00 -32.15
CA ILE A 186 -20.55 -0.50 -33.25
C ILE A 186 -21.47 0.40 -34.10
N PRO A 187 -21.17 1.68 -34.28
CA PRO A 187 -21.97 2.52 -35.17
C PRO A 187 -21.93 1.86 -36.54
N GLU A 188 -23.10 1.60 -37.12
CA GLU A 188 -23.26 1.13 -38.48
C GLU A 188 -22.62 2.14 -39.44
N GLN A 189 -21.30 2.04 -39.60
CA GLN A 189 -20.61 2.69 -40.69
C GLN A 189 -20.69 1.77 -41.92
N ASN A 190 -21.38 2.30 -42.94
CA ASN A 190 -21.42 1.78 -44.30
C ASN A 190 -22.46 0.71 -44.68
N ALA A 191 -23.74 1.07 -44.50
CA ALA A 191 -24.76 0.55 -45.44
C ALA A 191 -25.01 1.49 -46.63
N ALA A 192 -24.13 2.52 -46.87
CA ALA A 192 -24.38 3.56 -47.85
C ALA A 192 -23.41 3.54 -49.06
N GLU A 193 -22.50 2.56 -49.19
CA GLU A 193 -21.57 2.51 -50.33
C GLU A 193 -21.78 1.30 -51.27
N GLU A 194 -22.86 0.56 -51.13
CA GLU A 194 -23.14 -0.59 -52.06
C GLU A 194 -24.43 -0.37 -52.86
N SER A 195 -24.75 0.88 -53.20
CA SER A 195 -25.80 1.19 -54.18
C SER A 195 -25.38 2.40 -55.06
N ASP A 196 -24.36 2.19 -55.89
CA ASP A 196 -24.19 2.93 -57.16
C ASP A 196 -23.50 2.00 -58.20
#